data_9e87ddbac9ff23d5134a4e3eeed30997
#
_entry.id   9e87ddbac9ff23d5134a4e3eeed30997
#
_cell.length_a   1.000
_cell.length_b   1.000
_cell.length_c   1.000
_cell.angle_alpha   90.00
_cell.angle_beta   90.00
_cell.angle_gamma   90.00
#
_symmetry.space_group_name_H-M   'P 1'
#
loop_
_entity.id
_entity.type
_entity.pdbx_description
1 polymer ?
#
loop_
_entity_poly.entity_id
_entity_poly.type
_entity_poly.pdbx_seq_one_letter_code
_entity_poly.pdbx_strand_id
1 'polypeptide(L)'
;RTAAALIRMAAERVDNRVVQDPRVFAERLRMVSRKLIRITGGIRPMPGKRHVAALCGTTGVGKTTTVAKLAARFALQEHLRVALLTLDTYRIAATEQLRVYADIIGVPLKVAAAPDEAAAILDEFGDRDLVLVDTAGSSQFNLEQLRDLQALLTAVRPDETILVMAANTPVEDLRVVAARFSVLSPASIIFTKLDETRRYGGMLDFLLERGIPLAYCCTGQNVPDDIELATPGLIAGLMTEGSTNRE
;
A
#
# COMPACT_ATOMS: atom_id res chain seq x y z
N ARG A 1 18.74 -3.85 12.30
CA ARG A 1 19.13 -4.95 13.24
C ARG A 1 18.27 -6.19 13.02
N THR A 2 17.00 -6.06 12.75
CA THR A 2 16.02 -7.16 12.64
C THR A 2 16.14 -7.88 11.28
N ALA A 3 16.29 -7.17 10.15
CA ALA A 3 16.53 -7.78 8.83
C ALA A 3 17.85 -8.59 8.83
N ALA A 4 18.92 -8.08 9.48
CA ALA A 4 20.15 -8.83 9.65
C ALA A 4 19.98 -10.09 10.56
N ALA A 5 19.04 -10.04 11.52
CA ALA A 5 18.70 -11.22 12.33
C ALA A 5 17.94 -12.27 11.48
N LEU A 6 17.07 -11.85 10.56
CA LEU A 6 16.39 -12.76 9.64
C LEU A 6 17.34 -13.46 8.70
N ILE A 7 18.30 -12.72 8.12
CA ILE A 7 19.35 -13.30 7.28
C ILE A 7 20.16 -14.33 8.09
N ARG A 8 20.50 -14.01 9.35
CA ARG A 8 21.13 -14.98 10.25
C ARG A 8 20.26 -16.19 10.52
N MET A 9 18.98 -16.01 10.84
CA MET A 9 18.03 -17.12 11.06
C MET A 9 17.86 -17.98 9.81
N ALA A 10 17.92 -17.41 8.62
CA ALA A 10 17.92 -18.17 7.37
C ALA A 10 19.23 -18.94 7.17
N ALA A 11 20.34 -18.42 7.69
CA ALA A 11 21.66 -19.08 7.67
C ALA A 11 21.87 -20.05 8.85
N GLU A 12 21.23 -19.86 9.99
CA GLU A 12 21.31 -20.74 11.14
C GLU A 12 20.63 -22.08 10.87
N ARG A 13 21.32 -23.20 11.10
CA ARG A 13 20.92 -24.61 10.88
C ARG A 13 21.18 -25.17 9.49
N VAL A 14 22.09 -24.60 8.74
CA VAL A 14 22.52 -25.15 7.45
C VAL A 14 24.01 -25.37 7.42
N ASP A 15 24.41 -26.51 6.87
CA ASP A 15 25.79 -26.75 6.48
C ASP A 15 26.28 -25.58 5.59
N ASN A 16 27.46 -25.04 5.89
CA ASN A 16 28.06 -23.92 5.14
C ASN A 16 28.04 -24.11 3.61
N ARG A 17 28.06 -25.37 3.15
CA ARG A 17 27.96 -25.71 1.72
C ARG A 17 26.61 -25.40 1.10
N VAL A 18 25.54 -25.45 1.88
CA VAL A 18 24.16 -25.17 1.41
C VAL A 18 23.86 -23.68 1.43
N VAL A 19 24.51 -22.91 2.30
CA VAL A 19 24.38 -21.42 2.32
C VAL A 19 25.07 -20.79 1.12
N GLN A 20 26.04 -21.48 0.51
CA GLN A 20 26.76 -21.00 -0.68
C GLN A 20 25.98 -21.19 -1.98
N ASP A 21 24.90 -21.99 -2.01
CA ASP A 21 24.02 -22.10 -3.17
C ASP A 21 22.97 -20.97 -3.12
N PRO A 22 23.03 -19.98 -4.04
CA PRO A 22 22.10 -18.84 -4.06
C PRO A 22 20.63 -19.25 -4.15
N ARG A 23 20.33 -20.38 -4.81
CA ARG A 23 18.96 -20.89 -4.98
C ARG A 23 18.41 -21.41 -3.66
N VAL A 24 19.20 -22.19 -2.95
CA VAL A 24 18.82 -22.74 -1.63
C VAL A 24 18.68 -21.63 -0.60
N PHE A 25 19.56 -20.65 -0.64
CA PHE A 25 19.48 -19.48 0.24
C PHE A 25 18.22 -18.63 -0.02
N ALA A 26 17.90 -18.38 -1.30
CA ALA A 26 16.68 -17.65 -1.69
C ALA A 26 15.41 -18.38 -1.25
N GLU A 27 15.34 -19.71 -1.39
CA GLU A 27 14.19 -20.49 -0.94
C GLU A 27 14.01 -20.43 0.59
N ARG A 28 15.10 -20.45 1.34
CA ARG A 28 15.06 -20.26 2.79
C ARG A 28 14.60 -18.87 3.21
N LEU A 29 15.08 -17.83 2.54
CA LEU A 29 14.58 -16.47 2.78
C LEU A 29 13.09 -16.37 2.51
N ARG A 30 12.58 -17.03 1.46
CA ARG A 30 11.13 -17.11 1.20
C ARG A 30 10.38 -17.79 2.34
N MET A 31 10.89 -18.90 2.86
CA MET A 31 10.27 -19.60 3.98
C MET A 31 10.26 -18.77 5.27
N VAL A 32 11.37 -18.10 5.58
CA VAL A 32 11.48 -17.24 6.76
C VAL A 32 10.58 -16.01 6.60
N SER A 33 10.60 -15.36 5.43
CA SER A 33 9.73 -14.22 5.13
C SER A 33 8.25 -14.58 5.29
N ARG A 34 7.83 -15.73 4.76
CA ARG A 34 6.45 -16.23 4.87
C ARG A 34 5.99 -16.42 6.32
N LYS A 35 6.90 -16.78 7.23
CA LYS A 35 6.57 -17.00 8.64
C LYS A 35 6.50 -15.71 9.45
N LEU A 36 7.25 -14.69 9.06
CA LEU A 36 7.51 -13.52 9.89
C LEU A 36 6.85 -12.24 9.37
N ILE A 37 6.73 -12.06 8.05
CA ILE A 37 6.06 -10.91 7.46
C ILE A 37 4.65 -11.32 7.04
N ARG A 38 3.68 -10.65 7.62
CA ARG A 38 2.28 -10.86 7.25
C ARG A 38 1.99 -10.23 5.90
N ILE A 39 1.25 -10.93 5.05
CA ILE A 39 0.73 -10.44 3.76
C ILE A 39 -0.77 -10.69 3.69
N THR A 40 -1.54 -9.75 3.10
CA THR A 40 -2.99 -9.89 2.97
C THR A 40 -3.41 -10.70 1.76
N GLY A 41 -2.59 -10.70 0.70
CA GLY A 41 -2.99 -11.12 -0.65
C GLY A 41 -3.79 -10.05 -1.39
N GLY A 42 -3.68 -8.78 -0.98
CA GLY A 42 -4.29 -7.62 -1.64
C GLY A 42 -5.74 -7.37 -1.27
N ILE A 43 -6.34 -6.37 -1.93
CA ILE A 43 -7.78 -6.08 -1.87
C ILE A 43 -8.52 -7.26 -2.51
N ARG A 44 -9.60 -7.71 -1.88
CA ARG A 44 -10.38 -8.87 -2.34
C ARG A 44 -11.88 -8.54 -2.41
N PRO A 45 -12.33 -7.87 -3.47
CA PRO A 45 -13.75 -7.63 -3.67
C PRO A 45 -14.50 -8.95 -3.82
N MET A 46 -15.67 -9.05 -3.20
CA MET A 46 -16.54 -10.22 -3.34
C MET A 46 -17.60 -9.97 -4.40
N PRO A 47 -17.85 -10.89 -5.33
CA PRO A 47 -18.88 -10.73 -6.33
C PRO A 47 -20.27 -10.44 -5.70
N GLY A 48 -20.97 -9.46 -6.25
CA GLY A 48 -22.30 -9.08 -5.79
C GLY A 48 -22.35 -8.27 -4.50
N LYS A 49 -21.20 -7.92 -3.91
CA LYS A 49 -21.11 -7.01 -2.77
C LYS A 49 -20.11 -5.91 -3.07
N ARG A 50 -20.56 -4.64 -2.99
CA ARG A 50 -19.66 -3.50 -3.07
C ARG A 50 -18.60 -3.60 -2.00
N HIS A 51 -17.33 -3.44 -2.40
CA HIS A 51 -16.18 -3.33 -1.50
C HIS A 51 -15.62 -1.91 -1.57
N VAL A 52 -15.39 -1.27 -0.44
CA VAL A 52 -14.85 0.08 -0.35
C VAL A 52 -13.47 0.03 0.31
N ALA A 53 -12.43 0.39 -0.43
CA ALA A 53 -11.06 0.44 0.06
C ALA A 53 -10.51 1.87 0.04
N ALA A 54 -10.13 2.39 1.21
CA ALA A 54 -9.62 3.76 1.36
C ALA A 54 -8.11 3.76 1.55
N LEU A 55 -7.40 4.60 0.76
CA LEU A 55 -5.97 4.79 0.88
C LEU A 55 -5.67 6.05 1.70
N CYS A 56 -4.91 5.91 2.78
CA CYS A 56 -4.46 7.02 3.62
C CYS A 56 -2.93 7.05 3.74
N GLY A 57 -2.36 8.15 4.20
CA GLY A 57 -0.91 8.29 4.35
C GLY A 57 -0.44 9.72 4.19
N THR A 58 0.86 9.95 4.37
CA THR A 58 1.45 11.30 4.33
C THR A 58 1.41 11.92 2.93
N THR A 59 1.61 13.24 2.86
CA THR A 59 1.69 13.96 1.59
C THR A 59 2.88 13.45 0.77
N GLY A 60 2.66 13.28 -0.56
CA GLY A 60 3.73 12.90 -1.49
C GLY A 60 4.14 11.43 -1.49
N VAL A 61 3.48 10.54 -0.71
CA VAL A 61 3.80 9.09 -0.69
C VAL A 61 3.26 8.31 -1.89
N GLY A 62 2.48 8.92 -2.80
CA GLY A 62 1.98 8.28 -4.01
C GLY A 62 0.59 7.65 -3.88
N LYS A 63 -0.29 8.11 -2.96
CA LYS A 63 -1.66 7.59 -2.80
C LYS A 63 -2.46 7.64 -4.08
N THR A 64 -2.62 8.83 -4.67
CA THR A 64 -3.40 9.06 -5.90
C THR A 64 -2.91 8.19 -7.06
N THR A 65 -1.59 8.08 -7.25
CA THR A 65 -1.01 7.21 -8.26
C THR A 65 -1.27 5.73 -7.96
N THR A 66 -1.24 5.33 -6.69
CA THR A 66 -1.55 3.96 -6.27
C THR A 66 -3.02 3.63 -6.50
N VAL A 67 -3.93 4.57 -6.21
CA VAL A 67 -5.37 4.43 -6.53
C VAL A 67 -5.56 4.22 -8.02
N ALA A 68 -4.90 5.01 -8.88
CA ALA A 68 -4.98 4.85 -10.33
C ALA A 68 -4.46 3.47 -10.80
N LYS A 69 -3.34 2.99 -10.26
CA LYS A 69 -2.82 1.64 -10.56
C LYS A 69 -3.77 0.53 -10.16
N LEU A 70 -4.31 0.60 -8.96
CA LEU A 70 -5.30 -0.37 -8.48
C LEU A 70 -6.58 -0.32 -9.31
N ALA A 71 -7.08 0.88 -9.65
CA ALA A 71 -8.24 1.04 -10.50
C ALA A 71 -8.06 0.38 -11.87
N ALA A 72 -6.94 0.66 -12.53
CA ALA A 72 -6.63 0.07 -13.82
C ALA A 72 -6.48 -1.46 -13.74
N ARG A 73 -5.81 -1.97 -12.71
CA ARG A 73 -5.69 -3.40 -12.48
C ARG A 73 -7.05 -4.08 -12.33
N PHE A 74 -7.89 -3.57 -11.43
CA PHE A 74 -9.18 -4.19 -11.15
C PHE A 74 -10.18 -4.03 -12.30
N ALA A 75 -10.21 -2.86 -12.96
CA ALA A 75 -11.11 -2.61 -14.08
C ALA A 75 -10.70 -3.33 -15.36
N LEU A 76 -9.39 -3.27 -15.74
CA LEU A 76 -8.93 -3.75 -17.02
C LEU A 76 -8.47 -5.21 -16.99
N GLN A 77 -7.87 -5.68 -15.88
CA GLN A 77 -7.34 -7.04 -15.78
C GLN A 77 -8.31 -8.00 -15.08
N GLU A 78 -9.01 -7.53 -14.05
CA GLU A 78 -9.95 -8.35 -13.29
C GLU A 78 -11.41 -8.12 -13.70
N HIS A 79 -11.66 -7.18 -14.64
CA HIS A 79 -12.98 -6.85 -15.23
C HIS A 79 -14.06 -6.50 -14.21
N LEU A 80 -13.69 -5.88 -13.09
CA LEU A 80 -14.62 -5.43 -12.08
C LEU A 80 -15.20 -4.06 -12.42
N ARG A 81 -16.41 -3.78 -11.97
CA ARG A 81 -17.03 -2.45 -12.04
C ARG A 81 -16.44 -1.58 -10.94
N VAL A 82 -15.38 -0.84 -11.28
CA VAL A 82 -14.66 0.04 -10.36
C VAL A 82 -15.24 1.45 -10.41
N ALA A 83 -15.23 2.16 -9.28
CA ALA A 83 -15.44 3.60 -9.19
C ALA A 83 -14.36 4.24 -8.30
N LEU A 84 -14.13 5.54 -8.52
CA LEU A 84 -13.19 6.33 -7.76
C LEU A 84 -13.93 7.43 -6.99
N LEU A 85 -13.57 7.58 -5.73
CA LEU A 85 -13.98 8.70 -4.88
C LEU A 85 -12.72 9.39 -4.38
N THR A 86 -12.56 10.70 -4.63
CA THR A 86 -11.48 11.46 -4.00
C THR A 86 -12.03 12.39 -2.93
N LEU A 87 -11.35 12.37 -1.79
CA LEU A 87 -11.55 13.28 -0.64
C LEU A 87 -10.44 14.34 -0.58
N ASP A 88 -9.52 14.37 -1.57
CA ASP A 88 -8.45 15.38 -1.68
C ASP A 88 -8.96 16.60 -2.47
N THR A 89 -9.65 17.49 -1.79
CA THR A 89 -10.18 18.73 -2.37
C THR A 89 -9.19 19.89 -2.32
N TYR A 90 -8.12 19.76 -1.55
CA TYR A 90 -7.12 20.81 -1.38
C TYR A 90 -6.15 20.91 -2.56
N ARG A 91 -5.88 19.78 -3.23
CA ARG A 91 -4.87 19.69 -4.28
C ARG A 91 -5.53 19.52 -5.63
N ILE A 92 -5.94 20.65 -6.25
CA ILE A 92 -6.61 20.67 -7.57
C ILE A 92 -5.84 19.82 -8.61
N ALA A 93 -4.51 19.95 -8.68
CA ALA A 93 -3.70 19.19 -9.62
C ALA A 93 -3.75 17.67 -9.39
N ALA A 94 -3.89 17.20 -8.13
CA ALA A 94 -4.01 15.78 -7.84
C ALA A 94 -5.38 15.23 -8.28
N THR A 95 -6.44 15.98 -8.06
CA THR A 95 -7.79 15.62 -8.52
C THR A 95 -7.84 15.56 -10.05
N GLU A 96 -7.27 16.53 -10.75
CA GLU A 96 -7.21 16.53 -12.23
C GLU A 96 -6.35 15.37 -12.75
N GLN A 97 -5.23 15.06 -12.10
CA GLN A 97 -4.43 13.89 -12.46
C GLN A 97 -5.23 12.59 -12.31
N LEU A 98 -5.98 12.42 -11.21
CA LEU A 98 -6.82 11.25 -11.00
C LEU A 98 -7.96 11.18 -12.03
N ARG A 99 -8.51 12.33 -12.46
CA ARG A 99 -9.54 12.42 -13.51
C ARG A 99 -9.01 11.90 -14.83
N VAL A 100 -7.81 12.34 -15.23
CA VAL A 100 -7.18 11.84 -16.47
C VAL A 100 -7.02 10.31 -16.43
N TYR A 101 -6.59 9.74 -15.32
CA TYR A 101 -6.52 8.28 -15.19
C TYR A 101 -7.91 7.63 -15.23
N ALA A 102 -8.90 8.20 -14.55
CA ALA A 102 -10.27 7.68 -14.56
C ALA A 102 -10.85 7.63 -15.98
N ASP A 103 -10.64 8.69 -16.77
CA ASP A 103 -11.09 8.79 -18.15
C ASP A 103 -10.40 7.76 -19.05
N ILE A 104 -9.08 7.58 -18.91
CA ILE A 104 -8.31 6.58 -19.67
C ILE A 104 -8.77 5.15 -19.34
N ILE A 105 -9.01 4.85 -18.05
CA ILE A 105 -9.44 3.53 -17.59
C ILE A 105 -10.93 3.30 -17.91
N GLY A 106 -11.72 4.34 -18.08
CA GLY A 106 -13.16 4.28 -18.32
C GLY A 106 -13.97 4.04 -17.05
N VAL A 107 -13.52 4.56 -15.89
CA VAL A 107 -14.20 4.42 -14.60
C VAL A 107 -14.72 5.77 -14.10
N PRO A 108 -15.89 5.83 -13.43
CA PRO A 108 -16.40 7.08 -12.89
C PRO A 108 -15.53 7.57 -11.72
N LEU A 109 -15.32 8.89 -11.68
CA LEU A 109 -14.68 9.59 -10.56
C LEU A 109 -15.63 10.65 -10.01
N LYS A 110 -15.81 10.65 -8.69
CA LYS A 110 -16.50 11.72 -7.97
C LYS A 110 -15.59 12.32 -6.88
N VAL A 111 -15.88 13.57 -6.53
CA VAL A 111 -15.16 14.34 -5.51
C VAL A 111 -16.13 14.62 -4.38
N ALA A 112 -15.71 14.45 -3.14
CA ALA A 112 -16.46 14.85 -1.95
C ALA A 112 -15.61 15.71 -1.02
N ALA A 113 -16.15 16.83 -0.59
CA ALA A 113 -15.53 17.74 0.37
C ALA A 113 -16.08 17.57 1.79
N ALA A 114 -17.27 16.97 1.93
CA ALA A 114 -17.97 16.83 3.20
C ALA A 114 -18.41 15.38 3.45
N PRO A 115 -18.57 14.97 4.73
CA PRO A 115 -19.00 13.63 5.09
C PRO A 115 -20.32 13.19 4.43
N ASP A 116 -21.34 14.07 4.44
CA ASP A 116 -22.65 13.75 3.87
C ASP A 116 -22.59 13.59 2.34
N GLU A 117 -21.76 14.38 1.67
CA GLU A 117 -21.51 14.27 0.24
C GLU A 117 -20.83 12.94 -0.10
N ALA A 118 -19.83 12.54 0.68
CA ALA A 118 -19.15 11.26 0.50
C ALA A 118 -20.10 10.07 0.68
N ALA A 119 -20.99 10.13 1.66
CA ALA A 119 -22.00 9.09 1.89
C ALA A 119 -22.98 8.99 0.71
N ALA A 120 -23.52 10.13 0.23
CA ALA A 120 -24.43 10.18 -0.92
C ALA A 120 -23.80 9.63 -2.20
N ILE A 121 -22.52 9.97 -2.45
CA ILE A 121 -21.76 9.44 -3.61
C ILE A 121 -21.60 7.91 -3.50
N LEU A 122 -21.34 7.40 -2.31
CA LEU A 122 -21.24 5.94 -2.14
C LEU A 122 -22.57 5.24 -2.40
N ASP A 123 -23.69 5.85 -2.06
CA ASP A 123 -25.01 5.30 -2.39
C ASP A 123 -25.23 5.24 -3.91
N GLU A 124 -24.82 6.27 -4.64
CA GLU A 124 -24.84 6.26 -6.11
C GLU A 124 -23.93 5.18 -6.73
N PHE A 125 -22.85 4.81 -6.05
CA PHE A 125 -21.95 3.72 -6.46
C PHE A 125 -22.41 2.34 -5.96
N GLY A 126 -23.67 2.18 -5.61
CA GLY A 126 -24.22 0.94 -5.06
C GLY A 126 -24.12 -0.28 -5.97
N ASP A 127 -24.04 -0.07 -7.29
CA ASP A 127 -23.88 -1.12 -8.30
C ASP A 127 -22.42 -1.51 -8.57
N ARG A 128 -21.45 -0.85 -7.96
CA ARG A 128 -20.02 -1.10 -8.17
C ARG A 128 -19.53 -2.29 -7.35
N ASP A 129 -18.57 -3.02 -7.93
CA ASP A 129 -17.92 -4.13 -7.24
C ASP A 129 -16.82 -3.61 -6.30
N LEU A 130 -16.11 -2.53 -6.71
CA LEU A 130 -15.04 -1.90 -5.95
C LEU A 130 -15.12 -0.37 -6.04
N VAL A 131 -15.08 0.30 -4.89
CA VAL A 131 -14.86 1.75 -4.80
C VAL A 131 -13.51 2.00 -4.14
N LEU A 132 -12.61 2.65 -4.88
CA LEU A 132 -11.32 3.08 -4.36
C LEU A 132 -11.40 4.54 -3.92
N VAL A 133 -11.03 4.80 -2.67
CA VAL A 133 -11.10 6.14 -2.07
C VAL A 133 -9.70 6.71 -1.93
N ASP A 134 -9.43 7.78 -2.70
CA ASP A 134 -8.21 8.60 -2.53
C ASP A 134 -8.43 9.64 -1.46
N THR A 135 -7.48 9.81 -0.54
CA THR A 135 -7.57 10.80 0.52
C THR A 135 -6.50 11.87 0.42
N ALA A 136 -6.79 13.04 0.98
CA ALA A 136 -5.77 14.07 1.14
C ALA A 136 -4.56 13.53 1.92
N GLY A 137 -3.36 13.95 1.52
CA GLY A 137 -2.16 13.66 2.27
C GLY A 137 -2.12 14.51 3.54
N SER A 138 -2.05 13.86 4.69
CA SER A 138 -1.93 14.55 5.98
C SER A 138 -0.52 14.42 6.53
N SER A 139 0.03 15.52 7.06
CA SER A 139 1.27 15.42 7.82
C SER A 139 1.02 14.61 9.10
N GLN A 140 1.92 13.69 9.44
CA GLN A 140 1.87 12.95 10.70
C GLN A 140 1.94 13.86 11.95
N PHE A 141 2.29 15.13 11.77
CA PHE A 141 2.35 16.14 12.84
C PHE A 141 1.10 17.03 12.90
N ASN A 142 0.23 17.00 11.88
CA ASN A 142 -1.01 17.79 11.85
C ASN A 142 -2.20 16.95 12.32
N LEU A 143 -2.51 17.06 13.61
CA LEU A 143 -3.61 16.32 14.25
C LEU A 143 -5.00 16.76 13.77
N GLU A 144 -5.16 18.02 13.37
CA GLU A 144 -6.43 18.54 12.85
C GLU A 144 -6.77 17.87 11.53
N GLN A 145 -5.85 17.87 10.57
CA GLN A 145 -6.04 17.17 9.29
C GLN A 145 -6.34 15.68 9.47
N LEU A 146 -5.73 15.01 10.47
CA LEU A 146 -6.01 13.61 10.75
C LEU A 146 -7.42 13.40 11.32
N ARG A 147 -7.93 14.35 12.13
CA ARG A 147 -9.31 14.32 12.65
C ARG A 147 -10.33 14.54 11.53
N ASP A 148 -10.07 15.50 10.63
CA ASP A 148 -10.93 15.76 9.47
C ASP A 148 -11.00 14.54 8.57
N LEU A 149 -9.85 13.91 8.29
CA LEU A 149 -9.79 12.68 7.53
C LEU A 149 -10.53 11.53 8.24
N GLN A 150 -10.41 11.43 9.56
CA GLN A 150 -11.15 10.43 10.34
C GLN A 150 -12.66 10.65 10.24
N ALA A 151 -13.14 11.90 10.30
CA ALA A 151 -14.56 12.23 10.15
C ALA A 151 -15.08 11.82 8.76
N LEU A 152 -14.35 12.14 7.69
CA LEU A 152 -14.67 11.71 6.33
C LEU A 152 -14.71 10.19 6.20
N LEU A 153 -13.70 9.47 6.70
CA LEU A 153 -13.66 8.01 6.64
C LEU A 153 -14.76 7.36 7.52
N THR A 154 -15.18 8.03 8.59
CA THR A 154 -16.32 7.56 9.41
C THR A 154 -17.64 7.60 8.62
N ALA A 155 -17.82 8.57 7.73
CA ALA A 155 -18.99 8.66 6.85
C ALA A 155 -18.89 7.66 5.69
N VAL A 156 -17.71 7.51 5.09
CA VAL A 156 -17.41 6.56 4.01
C VAL A 156 -17.58 5.10 4.46
N ARG A 157 -17.24 4.78 5.71
CA ARG A 157 -17.27 3.41 6.27
C ARG A 157 -16.59 2.39 5.36
N PRO A 158 -15.31 2.58 5.02
CA PRO A 158 -14.62 1.65 4.15
C PRO A 158 -14.56 0.24 4.77
N ASP A 159 -14.64 -0.79 3.93
CA ASP A 159 -14.43 -2.18 4.36
C ASP A 159 -12.97 -2.40 4.80
N GLU A 160 -12.05 -1.65 4.19
CA GLU A 160 -10.67 -1.60 4.63
C GLU A 160 -10.03 -0.22 4.41
N THR A 161 -9.18 0.19 5.34
CA THR A 161 -8.28 1.34 5.20
C THR A 161 -6.86 0.82 4.99
N ILE A 162 -6.15 1.36 4.01
CA ILE A 162 -4.81 0.94 3.64
C ILE A 162 -3.84 2.09 3.84
N LEU A 163 -2.80 1.89 4.65
CA LEU A 163 -1.78 2.90 4.88
C LEU A 163 -0.72 2.84 3.78
N VAL A 164 -0.58 3.92 3.03
CA VAL A 164 0.45 4.07 1.99
C VAL A 164 1.67 4.74 2.58
N MET A 165 2.83 4.11 2.42
CA MET A 165 4.12 4.56 2.94
C MET A 165 5.19 4.46 1.85
N ALA A 166 6.21 5.33 1.89
CA ALA A 166 7.31 5.26 0.93
C ALA A 166 8.47 4.40 1.47
N ALA A 167 8.98 3.49 0.64
CA ALA A 167 10.04 2.55 1.02
C ALA A 167 11.39 3.23 1.31
N ASN A 168 11.61 4.42 0.74
CA ASN A 168 12.79 5.25 0.98
C ASN A 168 12.73 6.08 2.28
N THR A 169 11.67 5.93 3.09
CA THR A 169 11.50 6.62 4.38
C THR A 169 12.34 5.94 5.46
N PRO A 170 13.08 6.71 6.31
CA PRO A 170 13.76 6.15 7.48
C PRO A 170 12.82 5.36 8.40
N VAL A 171 13.30 4.29 9.01
CA VAL A 171 12.46 3.39 9.84
C VAL A 171 11.85 4.10 11.05
N GLU A 172 12.55 5.07 11.62
CA GLU A 172 12.04 5.90 12.71
C GLU A 172 10.82 6.71 12.28
N ASP A 173 10.85 7.30 11.09
CA ASP A 173 9.74 8.06 10.53
C ASP A 173 8.57 7.14 10.14
N LEU A 174 8.85 5.94 9.60
CA LEU A 174 7.83 4.92 9.37
C LEU A 174 7.07 4.57 10.66
N ARG A 175 7.78 4.43 11.78
CA ARG A 175 7.19 4.18 13.10
C ARG A 175 6.28 5.31 13.55
N VAL A 176 6.71 6.57 13.37
CA VAL A 176 5.94 7.76 13.72
C VAL A 176 4.67 7.84 12.87
N VAL A 177 4.79 7.68 11.55
CA VAL A 177 3.66 7.68 10.62
C VAL A 177 2.64 6.60 11.02
N ALA A 178 3.07 5.35 11.19
CA ALA A 178 2.17 4.26 11.56
C ALA A 178 1.47 4.49 12.90
N ALA A 179 2.18 5.03 13.90
CA ALA A 179 1.60 5.37 15.20
C ALA A 179 0.54 6.49 15.09
N ARG A 180 0.76 7.49 14.25
CA ARG A 180 -0.19 8.58 14.04
C ARG A 180 -1.42 8.17 13.24
N PHE A 181 -1.21 7.41 12.16
CA PHE A 181 -2.28 6.93 11.32
C PHE A 181 -3.05 5.73 11.91
N SER A 182 -2.61 5.18 13.06
CA SER A 182 -3.32 4.09 13.74
C SER A 182 -4.74 4.46 14.16
N VAL A 183 -5.04 5.75 14.36
CA VAL A 183 -6.39 6.27 14.62
C VAL A 183 -7.38 5.94 13.49
N LEU A 184 -6.89 5.75 12.26
CA LEU A 184 -7.69 5.33 11.10
C LEU A 184 -7.80 3.80 10.97
N SER A 185 -7.23 3.04 11.92
CA SER A 185 -7.27 1.57 11.97
C SER A 185 -6.88 0.87 10.66
N PRO A 186 -5.72 1.18 10.06
CA PRO A 186 -5.33 0.58 8.79
C PRO A 186 -5.19 -0.94 8.91
N ALA A 187 -5.88 -1.66 8.01
CA ALA A 187 -5.88 -3.11 7.94
C ALA A 187 -4.60 -3.67 7.29
N SER A 188 -3.99 -2.87 6.41
CA SER A 188 -2.79 -3.27 5.67
C SER A 188 -1.96 -2.07 5.23
N ILE A 189 -0.80 -2.36 4.63
CA ILE A 189 0.15 -1.36 4.13
C ILE A 189 0.41 -1.58 2.64
N ILE A 190 0.59 -0.48 1.93
CA ILE A 190 1.22 -0.46 0.60
C ILE A 190 2.52 0.31 0.71
N PHE A 191 3.63 -0.29 0.28
CA PHE A 191 4.87 0.43 0.10
C PHE A 191 5.02 0.92 -1.34
N THR A 192 5.31 2.20 -1.49
CA THR A 192 5.58 2.86 -2.77
C THR A 192 7.06 3.20 -2.88
N LYS A 193 7.48 3.69 -4.07
CA LYS A 193 8.82 4.22 -4.32
C LYS A 193 9.93 3.21 -4.07
N LEU A 194 9.67 1.93 -4.39
CA LEU A 194 10.70 0.92 -4.32
C LEU A 194 11.82 1.18 -5.35
N ASP A 195 11.47 1.79 -6.47
CA ASP A 195 12.38 2.24 -7.52
C ASP A 195 13.32 3.40 -7.09
N GLU A 196 12.92 4.16 -6.07
CA GLU A 196 13.70 5.29 -5.57
C GLU A 196 14.73 4.89 -4.50
N THR A 197 14.81 3.61 -4.11
CA THR A 197 15.75 3.14 -3.07
C THR A 197 16.31 1.76 -3.40
N ARG A 198 17.51 1.50 -2.91
CA ARG A 198 18.13 0.16 -2.84
C ARG A 198 18.29 -0.32 -1.40
N ARG A 199 17.73 0.40 -0.43
CA ARG A 199 17.88 0.13 1.01
C ARG A 199 16.55 -0.26 1.63
N TYR A 200 16.13 -1.49 1.42
CA TYR A 200 14.83 -1.99 1.91
C TYR A 200 14.86 -2.44 3.39
N GLY A 201 16.03 -2.42 4.03
CA GLY A 201 16.18 -2.90 5.43
C GLY A 201 15.27 -2.18 6.43
N GLY A 202 15.10 -0.85 6.31
CA GLY A 202 14.22 -0.08 7.19
C GLY A 202 12.76 -0.45 7.05
N MET A 203 12.28 -0.62 5.81
CA MET A 203 10.93 -1.11 5.50
C MET A 203 10.69 -2.52 6.09
N LEU A 204 11.64 -3.42 5.90
CA LEU A 204 11.55 -4.79 6.40
C LEU A 204 11.59 -4.85 7.93
N ASP A 205 12.45 -4.07 8.57
CA ASP A 205 12.50 -3.94 10.04
C ASP A 205 11.16 -3.44 10.58
N PHE A 206 10.56 -2.44 9.93
CA PHE A 206 9.26 -1.90 10.29
C PHE A 206 8.14 -2.95 10.19
N LEU A 207 8.06 -3.70 9.08
CA LEU A 207 7.05 -4.74 8.88
C LEU A 207 7.13 -5.84 9.95
N LEU A 208 8.36 -6.23 10.32
CA LEU A 208 8.61 -7.24 11.34
C LEU A 208 8.20 -6.78 12.74
N GLU A 209 8.45 -5.51 13.06
CA GLU A 209 8.14 -4.95 14.37
C GLU A 209 6.65 -4.71 14.57
N ARG A 210 5.98 -4.19 13.55
CA ARG A 210 4.58 -3.75 13.66
C ARG A 210 3.56 -4.84 13.38
N GLY A 211 3.93 -5.85 12.59
CA GLY A 211 3.04 -6.95 12.24
C GLY A 211 1.81 -6.53 11.44
N ILE A 212 1.77 -5.29 10.91
CA ILE A 212 0.72 -4.84 10.00
C ILE A 212 0.95 -5.53 8.66
N PRO A 213 -0.05 -6.18 8.07
CA PRO A 213 0.14 -6.94 6.84
C PRO A 213 0.49 -6.05 5.65
N LEU A 214 1.39 -6.53 4.78
CA LEU A 214 1.71 -5.90 3.51
C LEU A 214 0.72 -6.37 2.43
N ALA A 215 0.14 -5.43 1.66
CA ALA A 215 -0.80 -5.72 0.59
C ALA A 215 -0.13 -5.66 -0.80
N TYR A 216 0.52 -4.53 -1.11
CA TYR A 216 1.17 -4.30 -2.40
C TYR A 216 2.49 -3.55 -2.23
N CYS A 217 3.31 -3.62 -3.29
CA CYS A 217 4.50 -2.78 -3.49
C CYS A 217 4.40 -2.06 -4.83
N CYS A 218 4.65 -0.73 -4.86
CA CYS A 218 4.80 0.00 -6.12
C CYS A 218 6.28 0.10 -6.45
N THR A 219 6.63 -0.38 -7.65
CA THR A 219 8.00 -0.61 -8.13
C THR A 219 8.46 0.42 -9.15
N GLY A 220 7.63 1.42 -9.46
CA GLY A 220 7.95 2.48 -10.42
C GLY A 220 6.78 3.45 -10.61
N GLN A 221 6.81 4.21 -11.70
CA GLN A 221 5.86 5.31 -11.96
C GLN A 221 4.78 4.96 -12.99
N ASN A 222 4.92 3.86 -13.73
CA ASN A 222 3.96 3.50 -14.79
C ASN A 222 2.63 2.99 -14.20
N VAL A 223 1.55 3.43 -14.83
CA VAL A 223 0.18 2.99 -14.54
C VAL A 223 -0.30 2.20 -15.75
N PRO A 224 -0.73 0.96 -15.60
CA PRO A 224 -1.00 0.22 -14.36
C PRO A 224 0.15 -0.65 -13.85
N ASP A 225 1.26 -0.79 -14.58
CA ASP A 225 2.16 -1.95 -14.51
C ASP A 225 3.03 -2.01 -13.24
N ASP A 226 3.44 -0.84 -12.72
CA ASP A 226 4.40 -0.77 -11.62
C ASP A 226 3.72 -0.91 -10.24
N ILE A 227 2.88 -1.93 -10.08
CA ILE A 227 2.32 -2.35 -8.80
C ILE A 227 2.27 -3.88 -8.72
N GLU A 228 2.86 -4.43 -7.69
CA GLU A 228 2.93 -5.87 -7.46
C GLU A 228 2.20 -6.26 -6.17
N LEU A 229 1.50 -7.39 -6.23
CA LEU A 229 0.96 -8.02 -5.03
C LEU A 229 2.10 -8.46 -4.12
N ALA A 230 1.99 -8.15 -2.83
CA ALA A 230 2.97 -8.62 -1.87
C ALA A 230 2.98 -10.16 -1.81
N THR A 231 4.14 -10.74 -2.05
CA THR A 231 4.37 -12.19 -1.98
C THR A 231 5.64 -12.48 -1.16
N PRO A 232 5.78 -13.68 -0.59
CA PRO A 232 7.03 -14.08 0.06
C PRO A 232 8.24 -14.05 -0.89
N GLY A 233 7.99 -14.28 -2.20
CA GLY A 233 9.03 -14.19 -3.23
C GLY A 233 9.54 -12.76 -3.43
N LEU A 234 8.62 -11.79 -3.55
CA LEU A 234 8.96 -10.37 -3.65
C LEU A 234 9.77 -9.92 -2.42
N ILE A 235 9.31 -10.26 -1.22
CA ILE A 235 10.00 -9.89 0.03
C ILE A 235 11.41 -10.50 0.08
N ALA A 236 11.56 -11.76 -0.31
CA ALA A 236 12.87 -12.41 -0.35
C ALA A 236 13.80 -11.75 -1.39
N GLY A 237 13.28 -11.33 -2.54
CA GLY A 237 14.01 -10.53 -3.54
C GLY A 237 14.55 -9.24 -2.95
N LEU A 238 13.70 -8.45 -2.28
CA LEU A 238 14.10 -7.20 -1.62
C LEU A 238 15.16 -7.40 -0.53
N MET A 239 15.16 -8.55 0.16
CA MET A 239 16.20 -8.91 1.14
C MET A 239 17.57 -9.20 0.47
N THR A 240 17.57 -9.76 -0.73
CA THR A 240 18.79 -10.16 -1.44
C THR A 240 19.39 -9.02 -2.26
N GLU A 241 18.57 -8.21 -2.92
CA GLU A 241 19.03 -7.06 -3.71
C GLU A 241 19.77 -6.02 -2.86
N GLY A 242 19.33 -5.80 -1.63
CA GLY A 242 20.02 -4.91 -0.68
C GLY A 242 21.38 -5.44 -0.18
N SER A 243 21.73 -6.71 -0.44
CA SER A 243 22.97 -7.33 0.03
C SER A 243 24.07 -7.42 -1.05
N THR A 244 23.72 -7.25 -2.34
CA THR A 244 24.66 -7.44 -3.47
C THR A 244 25.53 -6.23 -3.80
N ASN A 245 25.38 -5.08 -3.15
CA ASN A 245 26.20 -3.88 -3.38
C ASN A 245 26.99 -3.48 -2.11
N ARG A 246 27.90 -4.35 -1.67
CA ARG A 246 29.06 -3.99 -0.87
C ARG A 246 30.32 -4.28 -1.69
N GLU A 247 30.54 -3.48 -2.71
CA GLU A 247 31.84 -3.23 -3.30
C GLU A 247 32.10 -1.73 -3.35
#